data_8a94f082a9b713c98dcbb4808c26ba9d
#
_entry.id   8a94f082a9b713c98dcbb4808c26ba9d
#
_cell.length_a   1.000
_cell.length_b   1.000
_cell.length_c   1.000
_cell.angle_alpha   90.00
_cell.angle_beta   90.00
_cell.angle_gamma   90.00
#
_symmetry.space_group_name_H-M   'P 1'
#
loop_
_entity.id
_entity.type
_entity.pdbx_description
1 polymer ?
#
loop_
_entity_poly.entity_id
_entity_poly.type
_entity_poly.pdbx_seq_one_letter_code
_entity_poly.pdbx_strand_id
1 'polypeptide(L)'
;KDNTLEYWELPGLIDRYNTDYQNQLQKYYYNPGGSTGLTKDQMLAMAADLRAEADEMERDANDVQYDETVSRDVYKGYKANMHALRAYAQQLEDAAKGKGAGGSSALRGLRITRNEKTKTAREAMRTYETLKDQYEIALLNQEIAKQNYEAALKKKDLGMMSKEDVLTVEDALNSANGSALQAASGLNTQKQTLITMLGWDYNADPEIAKVPEPDLSVIASFDPKKDEAKAIEMNYTLYDTRMTSSKSAGGAVTKARNIKDQEDSVRSSLDLMYKDLKQKQKAYEASETLYEAAKADKAAADRKNELGMLSRQEYLQAESAWLSSEASHTAAKLDLTGAIENYQWALEGLLDIGSSSQS
;
A
#
# COMPACT_ATOMS: atom_id res chain seq x y z
N LYS A 1 16.88 8.83 1.22
CA LYS A 1 16.35 7.52 1.61
C LYS A 1 17.37 6.87 2.54
N ASP A 2 16.98 6.54 3.77
CA ASP A 2 17.73 5.56 4.55
C ASP A 2 17.52 4.16 3.94
N ASN A 3 18.10 3.13 4.54
CA ASN A 3 18.01 1.79 3.98
C ASN A 3 16.83 0.98 4.56
N THR A 4 15.85 1.66 5.19
CA THR A 4 14.66 1.03 5.79
C THR A 4 13.41 1.61 5.16
N LEU A 5 12.45 0.75 4.84
CA LEU A 5 11.14 1.14 4.30
C LEU A 5 10.09 0.98 5.39
N GLU A 6 9.50 2.09 5.82
CA GLU A 6 8.48 2.12 6.86
C GLU A 6 7.07 2.36 6.28
N TYR A 7 6.05 1.81 6.95
CA TYR A 7 4.67 1.86 6.48
C TYR A 7 4.09 3.27 6.37
N TRP A 8 4.45 4.15 7.29
CA TRP A 8 3.99 5.54 7.33
C TRP A 8 4.64 6.42 6.25
N GLU A 9 5.81 6.03 5.73
CA GLU A 9 6.51 6.77 4.68
C GLU A 9 5.92 6.57 3.29
N LEU A 10 5.15 5.49 3.08
CA LEU A 10 4.63 5.12 1.76
C LEU A 10 3.96 6.27 1.00
N PRO A 11 3.07 7.10 1.60
CA PRO A 11 2.49 8.24 0.89
C PRO A 11 3.54 9.24 0.40
N GLY A 12 4.54 9.55 1.25
CA GLY A 12 5.62 10.47 0.91
C GLY A 12 6.57 9.93 -0.17
N LEU A 13 6.81 8.62 -0.19
CA LEU A 13 7.62 7.97 -1.21
C LEU A 13 6.88 7.92 -2.56
N ILE A 14 5.57 7.67 -2.57
CA ILE A 14 4.74 7.78 -3.78
C ILE A 14 4.79 9.21 -4.33
N ASP A 15 4.62 10.20 -3.48
CA ASP A 15 4.66 11.61 -3.87
C ASP A 15 5.99 12.01 -4.52
N ARG A 16 7.11 11.43 -4.11
CA ARG A 16 8.45 11.83 -4.57
C ARG A 16 8.99 10.97 -5.69
N TYR A 17 8.66 9.69 -5.73
CA TYR A 17 9.42 8.73 -6.52
C TYR A 17 8.56 7.81 -7.40
N ASN A 18 7.23 7.74 -7.21
CA ASN A 18 6.41 6.91 -8.08
C ASN A 18 6.34 7.51 -9.49
N THR A 19 6.85 6.78 -10.47
CA THR A 19 6.98 7.25 -11.85
C THR A 19 5.64 7.63 -12.48
N ASP A 20 4.59 6.85 -12.24
CA ASP A 20 3.26 7.14 -12.81
C ASP A 20 2.69 8.43 -12.24
N TYR A 21 2.80 8.61 -10.91
CA TYR A 21 2.35 9.83 -10.26
C TYR A 21 3.17 11.04 -10.72
N GLN A 22 4.50 10.92 -10.77
CA GLN A 22 5.40 11.97 -11.23
C GLN A 22 5.14 12.35 -12.70
N ASN A 23 4.90 11.38 -13.58
CA ASN A 23 4.55 11.62 -14.97
C ASN A 23 3.22 12.38 -15.12
N GLN A 24 2.22 12.06 -14.30
CA GLN A 24 0.95 12.78 -14.28
C GLN A 24 1.12 14.19 -13.71
N LEU A 25 1.92 14.34 -12.66
CA LEU A 25 2.25 15.62 -12.07
C LEU A 25 2.97 16.52 -13.07
N GLN A 26 3.96 15.99 -13.82
CA GLN A 26 4.64 16.72 -14.89
C GLN A 26 3.67 17.14 -16.00
N LYS A 27 2.83 16.22 -16.50
CA LYS A 27 1.81 16.56 -17.51
C LYS A 27 0.90 17.69 -17.03
N TYR A 28 0.58 17.70 -15.76
CA TYR A 28 -0.18 18.74 -15.12
C TYR A 28 0.56 20.08 -15.13
N TYR A 29 1.84 20.11 -14.76
CA TYR A 29 2.67 21.31 -14.78
C TYR A 29 2.91 21.87 -16.20
N TYR A 30 3.08 21.01 -17.19
CA TYR A 30 3.31 21.44 -18.57
C TYR A 30 2.04 21.73 -19.36
N ASN A 31 0.87 21.44 -18.84
CA ASN A 31 -0.42 21.71 -19.47
C ASN A 31 -1.34 22.50 -18.53
N PRO A 32 -1.12 23.82 -18.38
CA PRO A 32 -1.76 24.66 -17.38
C PRO A 32 -3.28 24.88 -17.58
N GLY A 33 -3.87 24.30 -18.62
CA GLY A 33 -5.34 24.25 -18.80
C GLY A 33 -6.03 23.14 -18.00
N GLY A 34 -5.27 22.28 -17.34
CA GLY A 34 -5.74 21.22 -16.46
C GLY A 34 -5.62 21.62 -14.99
N SER A 35 -6.50 21.14 -14.20
CA SER A 35 -6.67 21.55 -12.82
C SER A 35 -5.85 20.78 -11.79
N THR A 36 -5.38 21.43 -10.74
CA THR A 36 -4.55 20.97 -9.63
C THR A 36 -5.39 20.34 -8.48
N GLY A 37 -5.20 19.16 -7.88
CA GLY A 37 -5.90 18.53 -6.74
C GLY A 37 -5.26 18.74 -5.39
N LEU A 38 -4.45 19.75 -5.31
CA LEU A 38 -3.87 20.17 -4.05
C LEU A 38 -4.94 20.76 -3.13
N THR A 39 -4.85 20.51 -1.84
CA THR A 39 -5.62 21.28 -0.86
C THR A 39 -5.24 22.76 -0.97
N LYS A 40 -6.08 23.64 -0.47
CA LYS A 40 -5.80 25.08 -0.44
C LYS A 40 -4.40 25.37 0.16
N ASP A 41 -4.06 24.69 1.24
CA ASP A 41 -2.79 24.90 1.95
C ASP A 41 -1.61 24.34 1.15
N GLN A 42 -1.78 23.20 0.47
CA GLN A 42 -0.77 22.64 -0.43
C GLN A 42 -0.53 23.54 -1.66
N MET A 43 -1.61 24.11 -2.24
CA MET A 43 -1.48 25.08 -3.33
C MET A 43 -0.71 26.32 -2.91
N LEU A 44 -1.00 26.85 -1.71
CA LEU A 44 -0.32 28.01 -1.17
C LEU A 44 1.15 27.74 -0.83
N ALA A 45 1.44 26.57 -0.24
CA ALA A 45 2.82 26.15 0.05
C ALA A 45 3.63 26.01 -1.25
N MET A 46 3.07 25.33 -2.23
CA MET A 46 3.71 25.13 -3.54
C MET A 46 3.89 26.45 -4.32
N ALA A 47 2.92 27.36 -4.21
CA ALA A 47 3.07 28.70 -4.78
C ALA A 47 4.21 29.49 -4.12
N ALA A 48 4.39 29.34 -2.79
CA ALA A 48 5.48 29.94 -2.05
C ALA A 48 6.85 29.37 -2.47
N ASP A 49 6.95 28.05 -2.63
CA ASP A 49 8.17 27.37 -3.11
C ASP A 49 8.55 27.84 -4.53
N LEU A 50 7.58 27.89 -5.45
CA LEU A 50 7.81 28.39 -6.82
C LEU A 50 8.23 29.88 -6.85
N ARG A 51 7.73 30.70 -5.93
CA ARG A 51 8.17 32.08 -5.81
C ARG A 51 9.61 32.16 -5.29
N ALA A 52 9.96 31.34 -4.30
CA ALA A 52 11.32 31.28 -3.78
C ALA A 52 12.33 30.86 -4.87
N GLU A 53 11.97 29.85 -5.68
CA GLU A 53 12.77 29.40 -6.82
C GLU A 53 12.87 30.51 -7.91
N ALA A 54 11.77 31.22 -8.18
CA ALA A 54 11.78 32.35 -9.10
C ALA A 54 12.67 33.50 -8.62
N ASP A 55 12.70 33.76 -7.30
CA ASP A 55 13.53 34.79 -6.72
C ASP A 55 15.02 34.39 -6.69
N GLU A 56 15.34 33.10 -6.61
CA GLU A 56 16.69 32.57 -6.83
C GLU A 56 17.14 32.75 -8.28
N MET A 57 16.29 32.37 -9.24
CA MET A 57 16.56 32.62 -10.68
C MET A 57 16.70 34.11 -11.03
N GLU A 58 16.00 34.99 -10.31
CA GLU A 58 16.18 36.43 -10.50
C GLU A 58 17.55 36.92 -10.01
N ARG A 59 18.05 36.36 -8.90
CA ARG A 59 19.43 36.64 -8.44
C ARG A 59 20.45 36.14 -9.43
N ASP A 60 20.31 34.91 -9.91
CA ASP A 60 21.20 34.32 -10.91
C ASP A 60 21.19 35.15 -12.23
N ALA A 61 19.99 35.58 -12.66
CA ALA A 61 19.88 36.45 -13.83
C ALA A 61 20.58 37.80 -13.62
N ASN A 62 20.48 38.39 -12.44
CA ASN A 62 21.15 39.65 -12.15
C ASN A 62 22.68 39.50 -12.09
N ASP A 63 23.17 38.35 -11.56
CA ASP A 63 24.61 38.05 -11.52
C ASP A 63 25.21 37.90 -12.92
N VAL A 64 24.49 37.26 -13.84
CA VAL A 64 24.97 37.09 -15.23
C VAL A 64 24.65 38.25 -16.13
N GLN A 65 23.82 39.21 -15.72
CA GLN A 65 23.42 40.34 -16.55
C GLN A 65 24.59 41.22 -16.99
N TYR A 66 25.59 41.37 -16.15
CA TYR A 66 26.77 42.24 -16.34
C TYR A 66 28.05 41.45 -16.59
N ASP A 67 27.96 40.11 -16.68
CA ASP A 67 29.10 39.27 -17.02
C ASP A 67 29.28 39.18 -18.56
N GLU A 68 30.30 39.85 -19.07
CA GLU A 68 30.62 39.87 -20.50
C GLU A 68 31.02 38.50 -21.07
N THR A 69 31.31 37.54 -20.21
CA THR A 69 31.66 36.16 -20.62
C THR A 69 30.43 35.26 -20.81
N VAL A 70 29.27 35.68 -20.35
CA VAL A 70 28.01 34.91 -20.43
C VAL A 70 27.14 35.43 -21.59
N SER A 71 26.65 34.48 -22.41
CA SER A 71 25.78 34.83 -23.54
C SER A 71 24.48 35.49 -23.05
N ARG A 72 24.06 36.56 -23.77
CA ARG A 72 22.79 37.25 -23.51
C ARG A 72 21.55 36.33 -23.57
N ASP A 73 21.67 35.20 -24.25
CA ASP A 73 20.57 34.21 -24.32
C ASP A 73 20.43 33.40 -23.03
N VAL A 74 21.50 33.22 -22.26
CA VAL A 74 21.44 32.64 -20.90
C VAL A 74 20.65 33.57 -19.97
N TYR A 75 20.96 34.87 -19.98
CA TYR A 75 20.18 35.86 -19.21
C TYR A 75 18.70 35.85 -19.58
N LYS A 76 18.37 35.80 -20.89
CA LYS A 76 16.97 35.69 -21.35
C LYS A 76 16.31 34.39 -20.86
N GLY A 77 17.07 33.29 -20.86
CA GLY A 77 16.60 31.99 -20.34
C GLY A 77 16.22 32.07 -18.87
N TYR A 78 17.07 32.62 -18.03
CA TYR A 78 16.75 32.84 -16.59
C TYR A 78 15.51 33.72 -16.42
N LYS A 79 15.41 34.83 -17.16
CA LYS A 79 14.23 35.72 -17.12
C LYS A 79 12.94 35.01 -17.55
N ALA A 80 13.00 34.21 -18.63
CA ALA A 80 11.83 33.46 -19.12
C ALA A 80 11.36 32.43 -18.10
N ASN A 81 12.29 31.67 -17.50
CA ASN A 81 11.99 30.68 -16.47
C ASN A 81 11.42 31.32 -15.21
N MET A 82 12.02 32.40 -14.72
CA MET A 82 11.52 33.19 -13.60
C MET A 82 10.08 33.64 -13.82
N HIS A 83 9.77 34.19 -15.00
CA HIS A 83 8.42 34.62 -15.35
C HIS A 83 7.43 33.42 -15.38
N ALA A 84 7.86 32.27 -15.91
CA ALA A 84 7.06 31.08 -15.95
C ALA A 84 6.73 30.58 -14.51
N LEU A 85 7.73 30.49 -13.63
CA LEU A 85 7.54 30.08 -12.24
C LEU A 85 6.60 31.03 -11.48
N ARG A 86 6.76 32.34 -11.63
CA ARG A 86 5.84 33.33 -11.03
C ARG A 86 4.42 33.24 -11.58
N ALA A 87 4.26 32.95 -12.87
CA ALA A 87 2.94 32.73 -13.48
C ALA A 87 2.26 31.46 -12.91
N TYR A 88 3.02 30.39 -12.71
CA TYR A 88 2.53 29.17 -12.06
C TYR A 88 2.14 29.41 -10.60
N ALA A 89 2.97 30.08 -9.83
CA ALA A 89 2.66 30.45 -8.45
C ALA A 89 1.36 31.24 -8.37
N GLN A 90 1.16 32.21 -9.28
CA GLN A 90 -0.06 33.01 -9.34
C GLN A 90 -1.30 32.14 -9.67
N GLN A 91 -1.17 31.18 -10.60
CA GLN A 91 -2.27 30.26 -10.93
C GLN A 91 -2.67 29.38 -9.74
N LEU A 92 -1.69 28.89 -8.96
CA LEU A 92 -1.95 28.11 -7.74
C LEU A 92 -2.64 28.96 -6.66
N GLU A 93 -2.22 30.20 -6.46
CA GLU A 93 -2.86 31.13 -5.55
C GLU A 93 -4.30 31.47 -5.97
N ASP A 94 -4.53 31.68 -7.26
CA ASP A 94 -5.88 31.94 -7.79
C ASP A 94 -6.79 30.71 -7.67
N ALA A 95 -6.27 29.51 -7.91
CA ALA A 95 -6.95 28.26 -7.66
C ALA A 95 -7.28 28.07 -6.17
N ALA A 96 -6.34 28.37 -5.27
CA ALA A 96 -6.54 28.32 -3.82
C ALA A 96 -7.62 29.30 -3.35
N LYS A 97 -7.80 30.43 -4.07
CA LYS A 97 -8.86 31.43 -3.83
C LYS A 97 -10.17 31.11 -4.55
N GLY A 98 -10.25 29.96 -5.23
CA GLY A 98 -11.44 29.58 -6.01
C GLY A 98 -11.64 30.37 -7.33
N LYS A 99 -10.61 31.05 -7.77
CA LYS A 99 -10.61 31.82 -9.03
C LYS A 99 -10.05 30.93 -10.15
N GLY A 100 -10.89 30.23 -10.88
CA GLY A 100 -10.48 29.49 -12.07
C GLY A 100 -11.37 28.28 -12.34
N ALA A 101 -12.07 28.29 -13.46
CA ALA A 101 -13.06 27.29 -13.83
C ALA A 101 -12.48 26.02 -14.48
N GLY A 102 -11.18 25.87 -14.58
CA GLY A 102 -10.52 24.73 -15.24
C GLY A 102 -9.86 23.73 -14.27
N GLY A 103 -9.79 24.10 -12.99
CA GLY A 103 -8.98 23.52 -11.94
C GLY A 103 -9.33 22.09 -11.48
N SER A 104 -10.59 21.64 -11.54
CA SER A 104 -11.04 20.52 -10.70
C SER A 104 -10.73 19.10 -11.22
N SER A 105 -10.76 18.84 -12.51
CA SER A 105 -10.72 17.48 -13.07
C SER A 105 -9.32 16.84 -13.03
N ALA A 106 -8.27 17.53 -13.47
CA ALA A 106 -6.90 16.96 -13.51
C ALA A 106 -6.30 16.84 -12.11
N LEU A 107 -6.61 17.77 -11.19
CA LEU A 107 -6.20 17.68 -9.78
C LEU A 107 -6.88 16.57 -9.04
N ARG A 108 -8.16 16.38 -9.32
CA ARG A 108 -8.87 15.23 -8.82
C ARG A 108 -8.21 13.95 -9.36
N GLY A 109 -7.86 13.92 -10.65
CA GLY A 109 -7.13 12.81 -11.25
C GLY A 109 -5.80 12.53 -10.55
N LEU A 110 -5.01 13.55 -10.26
CA LEU A 110 -3.77 13.40 -9.48
C LEU A 110 -4.03 12.88 -8.07
N ARG A 111 -5.04 13.39 -7.36
CA ARG A 111 -5.39 12.90 -6.02
C ARG A 111 -5.85 11.45 -6.06
N ILE A 112 -6.66 11.09 -7.05
CA ILE A 112 -7.09 9.70 -7.27
C ILE A 112 -5.86 8.81 -7.45
N THR A 113 -4.99 9.15 -8.40
CA THR A 113 -3.78 8.35 -8.67
C THR A 113 -2.88 8.24 -7.45
N ARG A 114 -2.66 9.34 -6.71
CA ARG A 114 -1.88 9.33 -5.47
C ARG A 114 -2.47 8.36 -4.44
N ASN A 115 -3.76 8.47 -4.21
CA ASN A 115 -4.46 7.65 -3.22
C ASN A 115 -4.49 6.17 -3.64
N GLU A 116 -4.73 5.88 -4.92
CA GLU A 116 -4.69 4.52 -5.47
C GLU A 116 -3.29 3.91 -5.35
N LYS A 117 -2.23 4.65 -5.72
CA LYS A 117 -0.85 4.17 -5.59
C LYS A 117 -0.46 3.96 -4.12
N THR A 118 -0.89 4.86 -3.23
CA THR A 118 -0.66 4.70 -1.78
C THR A 118 -1.38 3.47 -1.23
N LYS A 119 -2.65 3.27 -1.61
CA LYS A 119 -3.41 2.08 -1.26
C LYS A 119 -2.71 0.82 -1.74
N THR A 120 -2.32 0.77 -3.01
CA THR A 120 -1.61 -0.37 -3.61
C THR A 120 -0.27 -0.64 -2.91
N ALA A 121 0.51 0.41 -2.56
CA ALA A 121 1.76 0.25 -1.84
C ALA A 121 1.56 -0.31 -0.42
N ARG A 122 0.52 0.13 0.29
CA ARG A 122 0.16 -0.42 1.60
C ARG A 122 -0.28 -1.88 1.50
N GLU A 123 -1.10 -2.22 0.52
CA GLU A 123 -1.49 -3.60 0.23
C GLU A 123 -0.29 -4.47 -0.11
N ALA A 124 0.64 -3.96 -0.93
CA ALA A 124 1.87 -4.66 -1.29
C ALA A 124 2.77 -4.92 -0.07
N MET A 125 2.87 -3.97 0.86
CA MET A 125 3.65 -4.14 2.09
C MET A 125 3.00 -5.15 3.04
N ARG A 126 1.66 -5.16 3.19
CA ARG A 126 0.95 -6.19 3.94
C ARG A 126 1.14 -7.58 3.32
N THR A 127 1.05 -7.69 2.00
CA THR A 127 1.31 -8.95 1.28
C THR A 127 2.74 -9.43 1.50
N TYR A 128 3.72 -8.52 1.50
CA TYR A 128 5.11 -8.86 1.78
C TYR A 128 5.29 -9.47 3.19
N GLU A 129 4.67 -8.88 4.22
CA GLU A 129 4.72 -9.41 5.59
C GLU A 129 4.09 -10.82 5.67
N THR A 130 2.95 -11.04 5.03
CA THR A 130 2.33 -12.38 4.93
C THR A 130 3.24 -13.40 4.24
N LEU A 131 3.87 -13.02 3.12
CA LEU A 131 4.78 -13.90 2.39
C LEU A 131 6.06 -14.20 3.17
N LYS A 132 6.52 -13.26 4.00
CA LYS A 132 7.65 -13.47 4.90
C LYS A 132 7.35 -14.55 5.93
N ASP A 133 6.19 -14.48 6.60
CA ASP A 133 5.76 -15.50 7.55
C ASP A 133 5.60 -16.88 6.88
N GLN A 134 5.05 -16.92 5.67
CA GLN A 134 4.93 -18.15 4.89
C GLN A 134 6.29 -18.74 4.53
N TYR A 135 7.27 -17.91 4.21
CA TYR A 135 8.63 -18.34 3.93
C TYR A 135 9.32 -18.92 5.18
N GLU A 136 9.16 -18.29 6.34
CA GLU A 136 9.69 -18.78 7.60
C GLU A 136 9.09 -20.14 7.99
N ILE A 137 7.79 -20.34 7.81
CA ILE A 137 7.11 -21.62 7.99
C ILE A 137 7.65 -22.67 6.99
N ALA A 138 7.85 -22.30 5.73
CA ALA A 138 8.36 -23.22 4.72
C ALA A 138 9.79 -23.69 5.03
N LEU A 139 10.65 -22.80 5.54
CA LEU A 139 12.00 -23.15 6.00
C LEU A 139 11.97 -24.13 7.18
N LEU A 140 11.09 -23.90 8.14
CA LEU A 140 10.95 -24.82 9.28
C LEU A 140 10.42 -26.19 8.83
N ASN A 141 9.44 -26.24 7.93
CA ASN A 141 8.94 -27.48 7.35
C ASN A 141 10.03 -28.24 6.59
N GLN A 142 10.90 -27.53 5.88
CA GLN A 142 12.09 -28.08 5.22
C GLN A 142 13.04 -28.75 6.23
N GLU A 143 13.33 -28.06 7.34
CA GLU A 143 14.17 -28.62 8.40
C GLU A 143 13.55 -29.86 9.06
N ILE A 144 12.23 -29.82 9.33
CA ILE A 144 11.48 -30.99 9.85
C ILE A 144 11.57 -32.18 8.87
N ALA A 145 11.34 -31.94 7.59
CA ALA A 145 11.42 -32.99 6.58
C ALA A 145 12.83 -33.58 6.46
N LYS A 146 13.87 -32.74 6.57
CA LYS A 146 15.28 -33.17 6.60
C LYS A 146 15.58 -34.06 7.82
N GLN A 147 15.15 -33.65 9.00
CA GLN A 147 15.32 -34.46 10.21
C GLN A 147 14.59 -35.81 10.13
N ASN A 148 13.39 -35.83 9.54
CA ASN A 148 12.64 -37.05 9.32
C ASN A 148 13.38 -37.99 8.35
N TYR A 149 13.96 -37.45 7.28
CA TYR A 149 14.74 -38.24 6.31
C TYR A 149 16.00 -38.82 6.93
N GLU A 150 16.76 -38.02 7.70
CA GLU A 150 17.94 -38.51 8.44
C GLU A 150 17.59 -39.61 9.44
N ALA A 151 16.45 -39.48 10.14
CA ALA A 151 15.94 -40.51 11.03
C ALA A 151 15.52 -41.78 10.28
N ALA A 152 14.90 -41.66 9.11
CA ALA A 152 14.51 -42.75 8.24
C ALA A 152 15.73 -43.54 7.75
N LEU A 153 16.81 -42.86 7.34
CA LEU A 153 18.07 -43.49 6.95
C LEU A 153 18.68 -44.32 8.08
N LYS A 154 18.74 -43.78 9.31
CA LYS A 154 19.21 -44.50 10.48
C LYS A 154 18.40 -45.74 10.80
N LYS A 155 17.04 -45.65 10.70
CA LYS A 155 16.13 -46.79 10.89
C LYS A 155 16.32 -47.86 9.83
N LYS A 156 16.54 -47.46 8.57
CA LYS A 156 16.86 -48.40 7.48
C LYS A 156 18.16 -49.16 7.74
N ASP A 157 19.22 -48.44 8.17
CA ASP A 157 20.52 -49.06 8.46
C ASP A 157 20.43 -50.07 9.63
N LEU A 158 19.47 -49.84 10.55
CA LEU A 158 19.15 -50.78 11.63
C LEU A 158 18.17 -51.92 11.22
N GLY A 159 17.74 -51.96 9.97
CA GLY A 159 16.74 -52.91 9.48
C GLY A 159 15.31 -52.70 9.95
N MET A 160 15.01 -51.50 10.48
CA MET A 160 13.72 -51.13 11.06
C MET A 160 12.80 -50.40 10.07
N MET A 161 13.25 -50.15 8.84
CA MET A 161 12.50 -49.41 7.85
C MET A 161 12.80 -49.99 6.42
N SER A 162 11.79 -50.08 5.59
CA SER A 162 11.96 -50.57 4.22
C SER A 162 12.61 -49.50 3.30
N LYS A 163 13.14 -49.94 2.15
CA LYS A 163 13.68 -48.98 1.18
C LYS A 163 12.59 -48.10 0.57
N GLU A 164 11.39 -48.66 0.36
CA GLU A 164 10.24 -47.94 -0.15
C GLU A 164 9.77 -46.84 0.83
N ASP A 165 9.74 -47.13 2.13
CA ASP A 165 9.38 -46.15 3.13
C ASP A 165 10.38 -44.99 3.16
N VAL A 166 11.68 -45.26 3.00
CA VAL A 166 12.71 -44.20 2.95
C VAL A 166 12.52 -43.34 1.71
N LEU A 167 12.19 -43.91 0.54
CA LEU A 167 11.89 -43.12 -0.66
C LEU A 167 10.69 -42.22 -0.48
N THR A 168 9.66 -42.65 0.24
CA THR A 168 8.50 -41.81 0.58
C THR A 168 8.88 -40.60 1.43
N VAL A 169 9.78 -40.80 2.39
CA VAL A 169 10.29 -39.69 3.23
C VAL A 169 11.22 -38.77 2.43
N GLU A 170 11.99 -39.29 1.49
CA GLU A 170 12.83 -38.52 0.57
C GLU A 170 11.95 -37.63 -0.36
N ASP A 171 10.86 -38.16 -0.88
CA ASP A 171 9.89 -37.38 -1.69
C ASP A 171 9.26 -36.27 -0.88
N ALA A 172 8.97 -36.51 0.41
CA ALA A 172 8.49 -35.45 1.31
C ALA A 172 9.54 -34.35 1.54
N LEU A 173 10.82 -34.70 1.66
CA LEU A 173 11.90 -33.71 1.75
C LEU A 173 12.04 -32.90 0.45
N ASN A 174 11.98 -33.57 -0.70
CA ASN A 174 12.02 -32.90 -2.00
C ASN A 174 10.86 -31.93 -2.19
N SER A 175 9.65 -32.31 -1.75
CA SER A 175 8.47 -31.45 -1.76
C SER A 175 8.64 -30.22 -0.84
N ALA A 176 9.18 -30.42 0.36
CA ALA A 176 9.45 -29.31 1.29
C ALA A 176 10.53 -28.35 0.76
N ASN A 177 11.59 -28.90 0.10
CA ASN A 177 12.60 -28.07 -0.59
C ASN A 177 11.99 -27.23 -1.69
N GLY A 178 11.10 -27.81 -2.50
CA GLY A 178 10.37 -27.10 -3.56
C GLY A 178 9.49 -25.98 -2.99
N SER A 179 8.77 -26.25 -1.91
CA SER A 179 7.90 -25.28 -1.24
C SER A 179 8.71 -24.10 -0.65
N ALA A 180 9.84 -24.35 -0.02
CA ALA A 180 10.70 -23.29 0.51
C ALA A 180 11.28 -22.42 -0.62
N LEU A 181 11.71 -23.01 -1.74
CA LEU A 181 12.19 -22.27 -2.90
C LEU A 181 11.10 -21.41 -3.54
N GLN A 182 9.88 -21.94 -3.65
CA GLN A 182 8.73 -21.21 -4.17
C GLN A 182 8.37 -20.03 -3.27
N ALA A 183 8.34 -20.22 -1.95
CA ALA A 183 8.07 -19.17 -0.97
C ALA A 183 9.14 -18.07 -1.02
N ALA A 184 10.43 -18.43 -1.09
CA ALA A 184 11.54 -17.50 -1.27
C ALA A 184 11.40 -16.66 -2.55
N SER A 185 11.06 -17.30 -3.67
CA SER A 185 10.84 -16.63 -4.96
C SER A 185 9.67 -15.65 -4.89
N GLY A 186 8.54 -16.05 -4.28
CA GLY A 186 7.37 -15.21 -4.10
C GLY A 186 7.67 -13.98 -3.24
N LEU A 187 8.35 -14.17 -2.11
CA LEU A 187 8.77 -13.10 -1.21
C LEU A 187 9.69 -12.10 -1.94
N ASN A 188 10.69 -12.58 -2.66
CA ASN A 188 11.61 -11.73 -3.41
C ASN A 188 10.91 -10.94 -4.52
N THR A 189 10.01 -11.58 -5.27
CA THR A 189 9.21 -10.91 -6.30
C THR A 189 8.34 -9.79 -5.70
N GLN A 190 7.70 -10.06 -4.57
CA GLN A 190 6.88 -9.06 -3.88
C GLN A 190 7.73 -7.90 -3.36
N LYS A 191 8.92 -8.19 -2.79
CA LYS A 191 9.89 -7.17 -2.39
C LYS A 191 10.26 -6.26 -3.56
N GLN A 192 10.66 -6.84 -4.70
CA GLN A 192 11.03 -6.09 -5.90
C GLN A 192 9.87 -5.24 -6.44
N THR A 193 8.65 -5.77 -6.45
CA THR A 193 7.46 -5.03 -6.84
C THR A 193 7.26 -3.80 -5.97
N LEU A 194 7.36 -3.97 -4.64
CA LEU A 194 7.18 -2.88 -3.69
C LEU A 194 8.26 -1.81 -3.84
N ILE A 195 9.54 -2.18 -3.83
CA ILE A 195 10.65 -1.23 -3.89
C ILE A 195 10.67 -0.46 -5.22
N THR A 196 10.38 -1.14 -6.33
CA THR A 196 10.33 -0.50 -7.67
C THR A 196 9.18 0.49 -7.75
N MET A 197 8.00 0.16 -7.20
CA MET A 197 6.84 1.06 -7.13
C MET A 197 7.18 2.36 -6.37
N LEU A 198 8.08 2.28 -5.40
CA LEU A 198 8.51 3.39 -4.54
C LEU A 198 9.77 4.10 -5.06
N GLY A 199 10.18 3.80 -6.30
CA GLY A 199 11.31 4.43 -6.97
C GLY A 199 12.70 4.07 -6.44
N TRP A 200 12.84 2.86 -5.91
CA TRP A 200 14.13 2.26 -5.63
C TRP A 200 14.65 1.58 -6.90
N ASP A 201 15.98 1.43 -7.01
CA ASP A 201 16.57 0.66 -8.08
C ASP A 201 16.18 -0.83 -7.95
N TYR A 202 16.06 -1.52 -9.08
CA TYR A 202 15.64 -2.92 -9.14
C TYR A 202 16.50 -3.87 -8.26
N ASN A 203 17.79 -3.57 -8.14
CA ASN A 203 18.76 -4.34 -7.34
C ASN A 203 18.97 -3.78 -5.92
N ALA A 204 18.17 -2.81 -5.50
CA ALA A 204 18.23 -2.31 -4.13
C ALA A 204 17.72 -3.38 -3.16
N ASP A 205 18.26 -3.40 -1.97
CA ASP A 205 17.90 -4.35 -0.91
C ASP A 205 17.62 -3.61 0.43
N PRO A 206 16.60 -2.73 0.48
CA PRO A 206 16.22 -2.09 1.73
C PRO A 206 15.61 -3.10 2.70
N GLU A 207 15.76 -2.84 3.97
CA GLU A 207 15.00 -3.52 5.01
C GLU A 207 13.54 -3.05 4.96
N ILE A 208 12.58 -3.98 4.94
CA ILE A 208 11.15 -3.66 5.00
C ILE A 208 10.68 -3.85 6.43
N ALA A 209 10.29 -2.77 7.08
CA ALA A 209 9.78 -2.78 8.44
C ALA A 209 8.42 -3.51 8.53
N LYS A 210 8.07 -3.99 9.71
CA LYS A 210 6.76 -4.61 9.96
C LYS A 210 5.65 -3.55 9.84
N VAL A 211 4.48 -4.00 9.36
CA VAL A 211 3.27 -3.17 9.38
C VAL A 211 2.90 -2.88 10.85
N PRO A 212 2.62 -1.62 11.21
CA PRO A 212 2.31 -1.26 12.58
C PRO A 212 1.01 -1.93 13.07
N GLU A 213 0.85 -1.98 14.39
CA GLU A 213 -0.38 -2.48 15.00
C GLU A 213 -1.57 -1.58 14.63
N PRO A 214 -2.77 -2.16 14.39
CA PRO A 214 -3.94 -1.40 14.02
C PRO A 214 -4.41 -0.49 15.17
N ASP A 215 -4.72 0.76 14.86
CA ASP A 215 -5.30 1.66 15.84
C ASP A 215 -6.79 1.36 16.03
N LEU A 216 -7.12 0.61 17.08
CA LEU A 216 -8.50 0.22 17.40
C LEU A 216 -9.37 1.43 17.77
N SER A 217 -8.79 2.54 18.20
CA SER A 217 -9.54 3.76 18.57
C SER A 217 -10.23 4.38 17.36
N VAL A 218 -9.64 4.27 16.17
CA VAL A 218 -10.20 4.76 14.91
C VAL A 218 -11.51 4.05 14.58
N ILE A 219 -11.64 2.75 14.91
CA ILE A 219 -12.85 1.96 14.63
C ILE A 219 -14.08 2.53 15.37
N ALA A 220 -13.86 3.09 16.57
CA ALA A 220 -14.94 3.69 17.36
C ALA A 220 -15.47 5.00 16.74
N SER A 221 -14.69 5.64 15.86
CA SER A 221 -15.10 6.86 15.16
C SER A 221 -15.95 6.61 13.92
N PHE A 222 -15.97 5.37 13.38
CA PHE A 222 -16.72 5.02 12.18
C PHE A 222 -18.20 4.80 12.47
N ASP A 223 -19.03 5.48 11.71
CA ASP A 223 -20.50 5.35 11.75
C ASP A 223 -21.05 5.39 10.32
N PRO A 224 -21.42 4.24 9.72
CA PRO A 224 -21.88 4.20 8.33
C PRO A 224 -22.99 5.18 8.01
N LYS A 225 -23.90 5.45 8.97
CA LYS A 225 -25.03 6.37 8.76
C LYS A 225 -24.62 7.85 8.73
N LYS A 226 -23.61 8.21 9.51
CA LYS A 226 -23.06 9.57 9.51
C LYS A 226 -22.09 9.78 8.35
N ASP A 227 -21.36 8.72 7.99
CA ASP A 227 -20.31 8.73 7.00
C ASP A 227 -20.83 8.63 5.57
N GLU A 228 -22.09 8.14 5.36
CA GLU A 228 -22.66 7.94 4.02
C GLU A 228 -22.68 9.23 3.18
N ALA A 229 -23.03 10.34 3.78
CA ALA A 229 -23.10 11.63 3.06
C ALA A 229 -21.72 12.02 2.51
N LYS A 230 -20.68 11.87 3.33
CA LYS A 230 -19.29 12.14 2.94
C LYS A 230 -18.81 11.15 1.88
N ALA A 231 -19.08 9.85 2.05
CA ALA A 231 -18.71 8.83 1.08
C ALA A 231 -19.36 9.06 -0.29
N ILE A 232 -20.64 9.45 -0.32
CA ILE A 232 -21.37 9.80 -1.55
C ILE A 232 -20.81 11.08 -2.20
N GLU A 233 -20.51 12.10 -1.42
CA GLU A 233 -19.96 13.37 -1.93
C GLU A 233 -18.57 13.17 -2.54
N MET A 234 -17.72 12.40 -1.88
CA MET A 234 -16.32 12.21 -2.27
C MET A 234 -16.14 11.14 -3.34
N ASN A 235 -17.13 10.25 -3.58
CA ASN A 235 -16.99 9.13 -4.51
C ASN A 235 -16.65 9.59 -5.93
N TYR A 236 -15.54 9.08 -6.46
CA TYR A 236 -15.02 9.53 -7.75
C TYR A 236 -15.89 9.12 -8.92
N THR A 237 -16.41 7.89 -8.93
CA THR A 237 -17.29 7.38 -10.00
C THR A 237 -18.61 8.15 -10.04
N LEU A 238 -19.19 8.38 -8.88
CA LEU A 238 -20.45 9.12 -8.74
C LEU A 238 -20.29 10.59 -9.14
N TYR A 239 -19.16 11.21 -8.79
CA TYR A 239 -18.85 12.56 -9.24
C TYR A 239 -18.77 12.64 -10.77
N ASP A 240 -18.09 11.70 -11.43
CA ASP A 240 -17.97 11.68 -12.89
C ASP A 240 -19.33 11.49 -13.55
N THR A 241 -20.19 10.62 -13.00
CA THR A 241 -21.57 10.46 -13.46
C THR A 241 -22.34 11.77 -13.33
N ARG A 242 -22.20 12.50 -12.22
CA ARG A 242 -22.87 13.80 -11.99
C ARG A 242 -22.39 14.88 -12.97
N MET A 243 -21.10 14.88 -13.33
CA MET A 243 -20.50 15.87 -14.23
C MET A 243 -20.76 15.58 -15.71
N THR A 244 -21.07 14.35 -16.10
CA THR A 244 -21.39 13.98 -17.47
C THR A 244 -22.66 14.72 -17.93
N SER A 245 -22.60 15.42 -19.07
CA SER A 245 -23.75 16.12 -19.62
C SER A 245 -24.72 15.16 -20.36
N SER A 246 -26.02 15.28 -20.14
CA SER A 246 -27.00 14.56 -20.94
C SER A 246 -27.56 15.47 -22.05
N LYS A 247 -27.56 14.94 -23.28
CA LYS A 247 -27.95 15.69 -24.48
C LYS A 247 -29.44 15.61 -24.80
N SER A 248 -30.26 14.84 -24.03
CA SER A 248 -31.70 14.67 -24.24
C SER A 248 -32.46 14.53 -22.92
N ALA A 249 -33.75 14.78 -22.93
CA ALA A 249 -34.62 14.61 -21.76
C ALA A 249 -34.62 13.16 -21.25
N GLY A 250 -34.67 12.15 -22.14
CA GLY A 250 -34.55 10.75 -21.78
C GLY A 250 -33.19 10.41 -21.14
N GLY A 251 -32.10 10.96 -21.69
CA GLY A 251 -30.78 10.85 -21.12
C GLY A 251 -30.65 11.46 -19.72
N ALA A 252 -31.37 12.58 -19.45
CA ALA A 252 -31.39 13.19 -18.12
C ALA A 252 -32.10 12.29 -17.09
N VAL A 253 -33.20 11.65 -17.47
CA VAL A 253 -33.91 10.69 -16.60
C VAL A 253 -33.05 9.46 -16.30
N THR A 254 -32.41 8.89 -17.32
CA THR A 254 -31.48 7.76 -17.14
C THR A 254 -30.34 8.14 -16.24
N LYS A 255 -29.69 9.29 -16.44
CA LYS A 255 -28.63 9.80 -15.56
C LYS A 255 -29.12 9.95 -14.12
N ALA A 256 -30.28 10.49 -13.88
CA ALA A 256 -30.83 10.65 -12.53
C ALA A 256 -31.03 9.29 -11.83
N ARG A 257 -31.50 8.27 -12.56
CA ARG A 257 -31.62 6.89 -12.04
C ARG A 257 -30.25 6.30 -11.70
N ASN A 258 -29.31 6.40 -12.63
CA ASN A 258 -27.93 5.90 -12.41
C ASN A 258 -27.28 6.55 -11.18
N ILE A 259 -27.44 7.86 -10.99
CA ILE A 259 -26.95 8.56 -9.80
C ILE A 259 -27.56 7.96 -8.54
N LYS A 260 -28.87 7.77 -8.50
CA LYS A 260 -29.56 7.18 -7.36
C LYS A 260 -29.08 5.76 -7.06
N ASP A 261 -28.98 4.92 -8.08
CA ASP A 261 -28.51 3.54 -7.96
C ASP A 261 -27.07 3.48 -7.46
N GLN A 262 -26.22 4.39 -7.92
CA GLN A 262 -24.83 4.52 -7.44
C GLN A 262 -24.78 5.03 -6.00
N GLU A 263 -25.61 5.98 -5.60
CA GLU A 263 -25.72 6.42 -4.21
C GLU A 263 -26.16 5.29 -3.28
N ASP A 264 -27.14 4.49 -3.68
CA ASP A 264 -27.60 3.32 -2.93
C ASP A 264 -26.51 2.24 -2.86
N SER A 265 -25.71 2.08 -3.93
CA SER A 265 -24.54 1.20 -3.94
C SER A 265 -23.45 1.67 -2.96
N VAL A 266 -23.16 2.97 -2.88
CA VAL A 266 -22.23 3.54 -1.89
C VAL A 266 -22.72 3.23 -0.47
N ARG A 267 -24.00 3.47 -0.15
CA ARG A 267 -24.58 3.19 1.18
C ARG A 267 -24.44 1.72 1.56
N SER A 268 -24.85 0.84 0.65
CA SER A 268 -24.78 -0.62 0.85
C SER A 268 -23.35 -1.10 1.05
N SER A 269 -22.41 -0.63 0.22
CA SER A 269 -21.00 -1.02 0.30
C SER A 269 -20.35 -0.53 1.60
N LEU A 270 -20.66 0.70 2.04
CA LEU A 270 -20.13 1.25 3.29
C LEU A 270 -20.62 0.45 4.51
N ASP A 271 -21.91 0.06 4.52
CA ASP A 271 -22.47 -0.79 5.59
C ASP A 271 -21.84 -2.19 5.61
N LEU A 272 -21.63 -2.78 4.44
CA LEU A 272 -20.92 -4.07 4.31
C LEU A 272 -19.47 -3.98 4.78
N MET A 273 -18.74 -2.92 4.39
CA MET A 273 -17.37 -2.69 4.85
C MET A 273 -17.29 -2.53 6.36
N TYR A 274 -18.25 -1.84 6.97
CA TYR A 274 -18.29 -1.69 8.43
C TYR A 274 -18.55 -3.03 9.14
N LYS A 275 -19.44 -3.86 8.59
CA LYS A 275 -19.70 -5.22 9.12
C LYS A 275 -18.48 -6.12 9.00
N ASP A 276 -17.80 -6.11 7.85
CA ASP A 276 -16.55 -6.84 7.63
C ASP A 276 -15.46 -6.38 8.60
N LEU A 277 -15.29 -5.08 8.77
CA LEU A 277 -14.35 -4.49 9.73
C LEU A 277 -14.63 -4.97 11.16
N LYS A 278 -15.90 -4.98 11.58
CA LYS A 278 -16.28 -5.50 12.91
C LYS A 278 -16.02 -7.00 13.07
N GLN A 279 -16.20 -7.78 12.02
CA GLN A 279 -15.85 -9.20 12.01
C GLN A 279 -14.33 -9.40 12.14
N LYS A 280 -13.53 -8.65 11.37
CA LYS A 280 -12.06 -8.71 11.42
C LYS A 280 -11.51 -8.22 12.76
N GLN A 281 -12.13 -7.21 13.37
CA GLN A 281 -11.79 -6.79 14.74
C GLN A 281 -11.92 -7.95 15.74
N LYS A 282 -13.04 -8.67 15.71
CA LYS A 282 -13.25 -9.84 16.58
C LYS A 282 -12.28 -10.98 16.29
N ALA A 283 -11.95 -11.20 15.00
CA ALA A 283 -10.97 -12.21 14.61
C ALA A 283 -9.57 -11.86 15.12
N TYR A 284 -9.18 -10.60 15.05
CA TYR A 284 -7.91 -10.11 15.60
C TYR A 284 -7.85 -10.29 17.12
N GLU A 285 -8.88 -9.86 17.87
CA GLU A 285 -8.97 -10.03 19.32
C GLU A 285 -8.90 -11.51 19.74
N ALA A 286 -9.54 -12.40 18.98
CA ALA A 286 -9.46 -13.85 19.21
C ALA A 286 -8.07 -14.40 18.90
N SER A 287 -7.43 -13.96 17.82
CA SER A 287 -6.08 -14.39 17.43
C SER A 287 -5.03 -13.96 18.45
N GLU A 288 -5.17 -12.80 19.06
CA GLU A 288 -4.27 -12.29 20.11
C GLU A 288 -4.28 -13.23 21.33
N THR A 289 -5.47 -13.70 21.74
CA THR A 289 -5.59 -14.67 22.85
C THR A 289 -4.88 -15.99 22.54
N LEU A 290 -5.01 -16.50 21.30
CA LEU A 290 -4.35 -17.73 20.86
C LEU A 290 -2.82 -17.54 20.74
N TYR A 291 -2.40 -16.38 20.27
CA TYR A 291 -0.99 -16.03 20.15
C TYR A 291 -0.30 -15.98 21.52
N GLU A 292 -0.90 -15.34 22.52
CA GLU A 292 -0.34 -15.31 23.88
C GLU A 292 -0.27 -16.70 24.53
N ALA A 293 -1.27 -17.56 24.27
CA ALA A 293 -1.21 -18.96 24.72
C ALA A 293 -0.06 -19.73 24.03
N ALA A 294 0.07 -19.62 22.71
CA ALA A 294 1.14 -20.25 21.94
C ALA A 294 2.54 -19.76 22.36
N LYS A 295 2.67 -18.48 22.70
CA LYS A 295 3.89 -17.88 23.23
C LYS A 295 4.29 -18.49 24.60
N ALA A 296 3.33 -18.74 25.46
CA ALA A 296 3.57 -19.42 26.75
C ALA A 296 4.00 -20.88 26.54
N ASP A 297 3.36 -21.60 25.60
CA ASP A 297 3.70 -22.98 25.25
C ASP A 297 5.10 -23.05 24.63
N LYS A 298 5.46 -22.12 23.74
CA LYS A 298 6.82 -22.04 23.15
C LYS A 298 7.86 -21.81 24.25
N ALA A 299 7.64 -20.86 25.17
CA ALA A 299 8.54 -20.61 26.28
C ALA A 299 8.70 -21.83 27.22
N ALA A 300 7.66 -22.65 27.38
CA ALA A 300 7.74 -23.90 28.11
C ALA A 300 8.54 -24.96 27.33
N ALA A 301 8.36 -25.05 26.01
CA ALA A 301 9.13 -25.94 25.14
C ALA A 301 10.62 -25.58 25.12
N ASP A 302 10.95 -24.27 25.03
CA ASP A 302 12.34 -23.79 25.08
C ASP A 302 13.04 -24.24 26.36
N ARG A 303 12.41 -24.03 27.52
CA ARG A 303 12.96 -24.48 28.82
C ARG A 303 13.15 -25.99 28.91
N LYS A 304 12.20 -26.79 28.39
CA LYS A 304 12.34 -28.23 28.34
C LYS A 304 13.46 -28.68 27.43
N ASN A 305 13.63 -28.00 26.29
CA ASN A 305 14.70 -28.27 25.32
C ASN A 305 16.07 -27.94 25.92
N GLU A 306 16.22 -26.81 26.62
CA GLU A 306 17.46 -26.43 27.35
C GLU A 306 17.84 -27.46 28.42
N LEU A 307 16.85 -28.06 29.08
CA LEU A 307 17.05 -29.12 30.07
C LEU A 307 17.27 -30.52 29.45
N GLY A 308 17.28 -30.64 28.12
CA GLY A 308 17.39 -31.91 27.41
C GLY A 308 16.20 -32.83 27.57
N MET A 309 15.02 -32.28 27.92
CA MET A 309 13.79 -33.04 28.17
C MET A 309 12.92 -33.24 26.90
N LEU A 310 13.28 -32.63 25.80
CA LEU A 310 12.61 -32.80 24.50
C LEU A 310 13.59 -33.38 23.49
N SER A 311 13.09 -34.27 22.65
CA SER A 311 13.80 -34.65 21.42
C SER A 311 13.82 -33.47 20.45
N ARG A 312 14.78 -33.48 19.50
CA ARG A 312 14.85 -32.48 18.44
C ARG A 312 13.54 -32.39 17.63
N GLN A 313 12.91 -33.54 17.39
CA GLN A 313 11.64 -33.58 16.65
C GLN A 313 10.49 -32.92 17.42
N GLU A 314 10.36 -33.22 18.73
CA GLU A 314 9.32 -32.59 19.58
C GLU A 314 9.53 -31.09 19.68
N TYR A 315 10.77 -30.62 19.78
CA TYR A 315 11.08 -29.21 19.79
C TYR A 315 10.70 -28.52 18.48
N LEU A 316 11.05 -29.10 17.31
CA LEU A 316 10.67 -28.56 16.01
C LEU A 316 9.16 -28.53 15.80
N GLN A 317 8.42 -29.51 16.35
CA GLN A 317 6.95 -29.48 16.32
C GLN A 317 6.38 -28.32 17.16
N ALA A 318 6.95 -28.07 18.35
CA ALA A 318 6.55 -26.93 19.18
C ALA A 318 6.87 -25.58 18.48
N GLU A 319 8.00 -25.50 17.81
CA GLU A 319 8.39 -24.33 17.03
C GLU A 319 7.46 -24.11 15.83
N SER A 320 7.05 -25.18 15.13
CA SER A 320 6.08 -25.11 14.05
C SER A 320 4.70 -24.65 14.53
N ALA A 321 4.25 -25.13 15.68
CA ALA A 321 2.99 -24.68 16.27
C ALA A 321 3.05 -23.19 16.65
N TRP A 322 4.16 -22.74 17.21
CA TRP A 322 4.42 -21.33 17.51
C TRP A 322 4.38 -20.45 16.25
N LEU A 323 5.20 -20.75 15.24
CA LEU A 323 5.25 -19.98 14.00
C LEU A 323 3.90 -19.94 13.28
N SER A 324 3.15 -21.04 13.29
CA SER A 324 1.79 -21.09 12.71
C SER A 324 0.82 -20.18 13.46
N SER A 325 0.93 -20.09 14.78
CA SER A 325 0.11 -19.18 15.59
C SER A 325 0.52 -17.72 15.38
N GLU A 326 1.81 -17.43 15.32
CA GLU A 326 2.35 -16.09 15.01
C GLU A 326 1.87 -15.62 13.63
N ALA A 327 2.02 -16.45 12.60
CA ALA A 327 1.54 -16.12 11.26
C ALA A 327 0.02 -15.89 11.19
N SER A 328 -0.76 -16.68 11.95
CA SER A 328 -2.22 -16.51 12.04
C SER A 328 -2.59 -15.19 12.71
N HIS A 329 -1.86 -14.79 13.76
CA HIS A 329 -2.05 -13.51 14.42
C HIS A 329 -1.64 -12.35 13.49
N THR A 330 -0.48 -12.43 12.82
CA THR A 330 -0.05 -11.47 11.83
C THR A 330 -1.09 -11.33 10.71
N ALA A 331 -1.62 -12.42 10.19
CA ALA A 331 -2.66 -12.37 9.16
C ALA A 331 -3.91 -11.63 9.64
N ALA A 332 -4.39 -11.92 10.86
CA ALA A 332 -5.55 -11.23 11.44
C ALA A 332 -5.29 -9.74 11.67
N LYS A 333 -4.07 -9.36 12.11
CA LYS A 333 -3.60 -7.99 12.24
C LYS A 333 -3.64 -7.25 10.89
N LEU A 334 -3.05 -7.85 9.86
CA LEU A 334 -2.98 -7.26 8.52
C LEU A 334 -4.36 -7.14 7.86
N ASP A 335 -5.23 -8.12 8.08
CA ASP A 335 -6.62 -8.10 7.62
C ASP A 335 -7.43 -6.97 8.26
N LEU A 336 -7.29 -6.78 9.57
CA LEU A 336 -7.93 -5.67 10.28
C LEU A 336 -7.39 -4.33 9.83
N THR A 337 -6.07 -4.18 9.71
CA THR A 337 -5.43 -2.97 9.18
C THR A 337 -5.98 -2.64 7.79
N GLY A 338 -6.06 -3.64 6.91
CA GLY A 338 -6.64 -3.48 5.57
C GLY A 338 -8.11 -3.06 5.58
N ALA A 339 -8.92 -3.60 6.50
CA ALA A 339 -10.33 -3.23 6.62
C ALA A 339 -10.51 -1.79 7.13
N ILE A 340 -9.72 -1.37 8.12
CA ILE A 340 -9.70 0.03 8.59
C ILE A 340 -9.37 0.97 7.44
N GLU A 341 -8.29 0.69 6.72
CA GLU A 341 -7.85 1.52 5.60
C GLU A 341 -8.86 1.53 4.45
N ASN A 342 -9.47 0.40 4.10
CA ASN A 342 -10.49 0.34 3.06
C ASN A 342 -11.70 1.20 3.40
N TYR A 343 -12.13 1.22 4.66
CA TYR A 343 -13.19 2.10 5.10
C TYR A 343 -12.77 3.58 4.97
N GLN A 344 -11.56 3.93 5.40
CA GLN A 344 -11.02 5.28 5.24
C GLN A 344 -10.92 5.70 3.76
N TRP A 345 -10.44 4.81 2.88
CA TRP A 345 -10.39 5.06 1.44
C TRP A 345 -11.78 5.26 0.82
N ALA A 346 -12.79 4.55 1.32
CA ALA A 346 -14.18 4.78 0.90
C ALA A 346 -14.65 6.20 1.23
N LEU A 347 -14.29 6.72 2.41
CA LEU A 347 -14.58 8.10 2.81
C LEU A 347 -13.77 9.15 2.04
N GLU A 348 -12.68 8.76 1.41
CA GLU A 348 -11.86 9.61 0.53
C GLU A 348 -12.21 9.46 -0.96
N GLY A 349 -13.23 8.67 -1.28
CA GLY A 349 -13.77 8.54 -2.62
C GLY A 349 -13.30 7.34 -3.43
N LEU A 350 -12.41 6.48 -2.88
CA LEU A 350 -11.89 5.26 -3.51
C LEU A 350 -12.78 4.04 -3.27
N LEU A 351 -14.09 4.22 -3.21
CA LEU A 351 -15.02 3.11 -3.16
C LEU A 351 -15.44 2.74 -4.58
N ASP A 352 -15.10 1.52 -5.00
CA ASP A 352 -15.58 0.96 -6.26
C ASP A 352 -17.06 0.57 -6.10
N ILE A 353 -17.93 1.23 -6.85
CA ILE A 353 -19.38 0.96 -6.86
C ILE A 353 -19.82 0.22 -8.12
N GLY A 354 -18.87 -0.31 -8.88
CA GLY A 354 -19.12 -0.95 -10.17
C GLY A 354 -19.67 0.05 -11.20
N SER A 355 -19.03 0.19 -12.35
CA SER A 355 -19.70 0.78 -13.50
C SER A 355 -20.84 -0.18 -13.85
N SER A 356 -22.09 0.28 -13.79
CA SER A 356 -23.21 -0.44 -14.40
C SER A 356 -22.89 -0.58 -15.89
N SER A 357 -22.21 -1.68 -16.25
CA SER A 357 -22.07 -2.08 -17.64
C SER A 357 -23.49 -2.37 -18.12
N GLN A 358 -24.04 -1.44 -18.87
CA GLN A 358 -25.24 -1.70 -19.65
C GLN A 358 -24.93 -2.85 -20.64
N SER A 359 -25.56 -3.99 -20.37
CA SER A 359 -25.75 -5.03 -21.37
C SER A 359 -26.79 -4.55 -22.39
#